data_8493a539b645305d333e02f99e13b8e1
#
_entry.id   8493a539b645305d333e02f99e13b8e1
#
_cell.length_a   1.000
_cell.length_b   1.000
_cell.length_c   1.000
_cell.angle_alpha   90.00
_cell.angle_beta   90.00
_cell.angle_gamma   90.00
#
_symmetry.space_group_name_H-M   'P 1'
#
loop_
_entity.id
_entity.type
_entity.pdbx_description
1 polymer ?
#
loop_
_entity_poly.entity_id
_entity_poly.type
_entity_poly.pdbx_seq_one_letter_code
_entity_poly.pdbx_strand_id
1 'polypeptide(L)'
;MFNNNRSKESFDILKNSLIPSNRDWNYFVDWEKVNKRTKNLSSEIKAVELLKDSPNLINELYDLLCKSEKTVELLCLLIAVRSEKSPSIDILELSSSFEFNNIKIELNSQFFIENKQLGLNFLSESGIVDLITTTKDLYSIALGIEIGLDSNARKNRGGQYMENLVEDILKNVYSLKEGKDYLTQARAVKVKAEWGIDLPVDKSSRAPDFLIKGKQNLIWIETNFFSSGGSKLKATCGEYIVLDKYCKQNNLKFLWITDGYGWIQTLKPLSEAYEDIDYLWNLKMFSDGRLKEII
;
A
#
# COMPACT_ATOMS: atom_id res chain seq x y z
N MET A 1 10.73 -26.81 -22.08
CA MET A 1 11.69 -27.81 -21.54
C MET A 1 12.24 -27.22 -20.27
N PHE A 2 12.05 -27.89 -19.15
CA PHE A 2 12.61 -27.42 -17.87
C PHE A 2 14.16 -27.44 -17.93
N ASN A 3 14.76 -26.35 -17.50
CA ASN A 3 16.21 -26.24 -17.40
C ASN A 3 16.73 -27.30 -16.43
N ASN A 4 17.90 -27.90 -16.66
CA ASN A 4 18.40 -29.14 -16.01
C ASN A 4 18.44 -29.19 -14.46
N ASN A 5 18.11 -28.11 -13.76
CA ASN A 5 18.03 -28.07 -12.29
C ASN A 5 16.61 -27.92 -11.74
N ARG A 6 15.57 -27.91 -12.58
CA ARG A 6 14.19 -27.74 -12.16
C ARG A 6 13.29 -28.78 -12.79
N SER A 7 12.96 -29.78 -12.00
CA SER A 7 12.05 -30.85 -12.43
C SER A 7 10.60 -30.36 -12.35
N LYS A 8 9.73 -30.97 -13.18
CA LYS A 8 8.27 -30.84 -13.09
C LYS A 8 7.79 -31.12 -11.67
N GLU A 9 8.42 -32.07 -10.98
CA GLU A 9 8.18 -32.42 -9.57
C GLU A 9 8.41 -31.22 -8.63
N SER A 10 9.45 -30.42 -8.84
CA SER A 10 9.73 -29.23 -8.02
C SER A 10 8.69 -28.12 -8.22
N PHE A 11 8.13 -27.95 -9.44
CA PHE A 11 7.00 -27.04 -9.70
C PHE A 11 5.70 -27.56 -9.07
N ASP A 12 5.46 -28.85 -9.11
CA ASP A 12 4.31 -29.46 -8.45
C ASP A 12 4.37 -29.27 -6.91
N ILE A 13 5.55 -29.31 -6.30
CA ILE A 13 5.70 -28.97 -4.88
C ILE A 13 5.29 -27.52 -4.64
N LEU A 14 5.77 -26.57 -5.43
CA LEU A 14 5.38 -25.15 -5.31
C LEU A 14 3.86 -25.00 -5.42
N LYS A 15 3.25 -25.54 -6.48
CA LYS A 15 1.83 -25.44 -6.75
C LYS A 15 0.97 -26.05 -5.64
N ASN A 16 1.34 -27.24 -5.16
CA ASN A 16 0.52 -28.01 -4.21
C ASN A 16 0.68 -27.55 -2.76
N SER A 17 1.67 -26.71 -2.47
CA SER A 17 1.90 -26.11 -1.16
C SER A 17 1.60 -24.62 -1.09
N LEU A 18 0.93 -24.05 -2.09
CA LEU A 18 0.37 -22.70 -2.01
C LEU A 18 -0.63 -22.60 -0.86
N ILE A 19 -0.61 -21.49 -0.13
CA ILE A 19 -1.53 -21.24 0.98
C ILE A 19 -2.71 -20.34 0.56
N PRO A 20 -3.91 -20.55 1.13
CA PRO A 20 -5.10 -19.78 0.73
C PRO A 20 -5.10 -18.33 1.21
N SER A 21 -4.38 -18.04 2.29
CA SER A 21 -4.37 -16.72 2.92
C SER A 21 -3.07 -16.50 3.70
N ASN A 22 -2.59 -15.26 3.69
CA ASN A 22 -1.55 -14.77 4.60
C ASN A 22 -2.12 -13.82 5.68
N ARG A 23 -3.44 -13.82 5.87
CA ARG A 23 -4.13 -12.89 6.78
C ARG A 23 -4.09 -13.43 8.21
N ASP A 24 -3.70 -12.56 9.13
CA ASP A 24 -3.86 -12.76 10.57
C ASP A 24 -5.05 -11.95 11.12
N TRP A 25 -5.20 -11.90 12.44
CA TRP A 25 -6.25 -11.14 13.10
C TRP A 25 -6.11 -9.62 12.91
N ASN A 26 -4.91 -9.10 12.63
CA ASN A 26 -4.64 -7.69 12.37
C ASN A 26 -4.98 -7.26 10.94
N TYR A 27 -5.36 -8.21 10.07
CA TYR A 27 -5.83 -7.91 8.72
C TYR A 27 -7.11 -7.08 8.71
N PHE A 28 -7.97 -7.26 9.69
CA PHE A 28 -9.27 -6.61 9.77
C PHE A 28 -9.12 -5.10 10.08
N VAL A 29 -10.24 -4.45 10.35
CA VAL A 29 -10.26 -3.03 10.70
C VAL A 29 -9.41 -2.79 11.96
N ASP A 30 -8.52 -1.81 11.91
CA ASP A 30 -7.82 -1.30 13.07
C ASP A 30 -8.78 -0.41 13.89
N TRP A 31 -9.58 -1.07 14.75
CA TRP A 31 -10.60 -0.41 15.54
C TRP A 31 -10.04 0.62 16.52
N GLU A 32 -8.84 0.42 17.05
CA GLU A 32 -8.20 1.38 17.94
C GLU A 32 -7.90 2.68 17.20
N LYS A 33 -7.27 2.58 16.05
CA LYS A 33 -6.92 3.71 15.18
C LYS A 33 -8.16 4.45 14.67
N VAL A 34 -9.14 3.71 14.15
CA VAL A 34 -10.38 4.27 13.59
C VAL A 34 -11.16 5.00 14.67
N ASN A 35 -11.38 4.38 15.83
CA ASN A 35 -12.07 5.00 16.96
C ASN A 35 -11.32 6.23 17.51
N LYS A 36 -9.98 6.16 17.61
CA LYS A 36 -9.17 7.29 18.07
C LYS A 36 -9.31 8.49 17.15
N ARG A 37 -9.24 8.29 15.83
CA ARG A 37 -9.39 9.37 14.85
C ARG A 37 -10.77 10.00 14.91
N THR A 38 -11.84 9.20 14.90
CA THR A 38 -13.21 9.72 14.97
C THR A 38 -13.47 10.44 16.29
N LYS A 39 -12.99 9.90 17.42
CA LYS A 39 -13.12 10.57 18.73
C LYS A 39 -12.39 11.91 18.80
N ASN A 40 -11.25 12.05 18.14
CA ASN A 40 -10.51 13.31 18.10
C ASN A 40 -11.28 14.45 17.40
N LEU A 41 -12.27 14.12 16.58
CA LEU A 41 -13.12 15.05 15.85
C LEU A 41 -14.54 15.18 16.45
N SER A 42 -14.78 14.59 17.62
CA SER A 42 -16.12 14.54 18.21
C SER A 42 -16.71 15.89 18.54
N SER A 43 -15.90 16.90 18.89
CA SER A 43 -16.34 18.28 19.13
C SER A 43 -16.79 18.97 17.84
N GLU A 44 -16.03 18.79 16.78
CA GLU A 44 -16.29 19.34 15.45
C GLU A 44 -17.53 18.68 14.83
N ILE A 45 -17.66 17.35 14.97
CA ILE A 45 -18.85 16.61 14.54
C ILE A 45 -20.11 17.19 15.20
N LYS A 46 -20.08 17.38 16.53
CA LYS A 46 -21.22 17.97 17.26
C LYS A 46 -21.51 19.40 16.81
N ALA A 47 -20.46 20.20 16.59
CA ALA A 47 -20.63 21.58 16.13
C ALA A 47 -21.32 21.62 14.75
N VAL A 48 -20.93 20.73 13.83
CA VAL A 48 -21.54 20.63 12.49
C VAL A 48 -22.95 20.04 12.56
N GLU A 49 -23.22 19.06 13.44
CA GLU A 49 -24.56 18.53 13.66
C GLU A 49 -25.57 19.59 14.13
N LEU A 50 -25.13 20.55 14.95
CA LEU A 50 -26.00 21.66 15.40
C LEU A 50 -26.41 22.58 14.26
N LEU A 51 -25.68 22.60 13.14
CA LEU A 51 -26.02 23.42 11.98
C LEU A 51 -27.06 22.76 11.06
N LYS A 52 -27.38 21.50 11.26
CA LYS A 52 -28.19 20.68 10.34
C LYS A 52 -29.49 21.35 9.89
N ASP A 53 -30.23 21.94 10.83
CA ASP A 53 -31.53 22.55 10.59
C ASP A 53 -31.43 24.07 10.37
N SER A 54 -30.22 24.62 10.25
CA SER A 54 -30.00 26.04 10.02
C SER A 54 -30.34 26.43 8.59
N PRO A 55 -31.18 27.49 8.38
CA PRO A 55 -31.41 28.02 7.05
C PRO A 55 -30.16 28.64 6.41
N ASN A 56 -29.10 28.86 7.18
CA ASN A 56 -27.85 29.47 6.73
C ASN A 56 -26.67 28.50 6.82
N LEU A 57 -26.94 27.18 6.77
CA LEU A 57 -25.96 26.10 6.98
C LEU A 57 -24.62 26.30 6.25
N ILE A 58 -24.67 26.65 4.96
CA ILE A 58 -23.45 26.80 4.15
C ILE A 58 -22.51 27.88 4.70
N ASN A 59 -23.08 29.07 5.05
CA ASN A 59 -22.25 30.16 5.58
C ASN A 59 -21.75 29.85 6.99
N GLU A 60 -22.55 29.21 7.84
CA GLU A 60 -22.16 28.85 9.19
C GLU A 60 -21.09 27.74 9.17
N LEU A 61 -21.21 26.77 8.28
CA LEU A 61 -20.18 25.74 8.07
C LEU A 61 -18.87 26.36 7.54
N TYR A 62 -18.99 27.28 6.56
CA TYR A 62 -17.85 28.05 6.06
C TYR A 62 -17.14 28.82 7.20
N ASP A 63 -17.89 29.48 8.07
CA ASP A 63 -17.34 30.19 9.22
C ASP A 63 -16.61 29.28 10.20
N LEU A 64 -17.08 28.04 10.40
CA LEU A 64 -16.40 27.04 11.20
C LEU A 64 -15.09 26.60 10.55
N LEU A 65 -15.05 26.42 9.23
CA LEU A 65 -13.83 26.06 8.48
C LEU A 65 -12.77 27.16 8.58
N CYS A 66 -13.17 28.43 8.51
CA CYS A 66 -12.26 29.56 8.70
C CYS A 66 -11.65 29.64 10.11
N LYS A 67 -12.35 29.11 11.12
CA LYS A 67 -11.96 29.23 12.54
C LYS A 67 -11.16 28.03 13.05
N SER A 68 -11.22 26.87 12.41
CA SER A 68 -10.70 25.63 12.98
C SER A 68 -10.13 24.67 11.93
N GLU A 69 -8.83 24.40 12.01
CA GLU A 69 -8.17 23.35 11.22
C GLU A 69 -8.79 21.97 11.48
N LYS A 70 -9.27 21.70 12.68
CA LYS A 70 -9.98 20.44 12.98
C LYS A 70 -11.32 20.32 12.27
N THR A 71 -12.02 21.44 12.03
CA THR A 71 -13.21 21.41 11.20
C THR A 71 -12.85 21.11 9.74
N VAL A 72 -11.73 21.64 9.25
CA VAL A 72 -11.22 21.27 7.91
C VAL A 72 -10.81 19.78 7.88
N GLU A 73 -10.18 19.26 8.93
CA GLU A 73 -9.87 17.82 9.04
C GLU A 73 -11.16 16.96 9.01
N LEU A 74 -12.24 17.40 9.68
CA LEU A 74 -13.55 16.76 9.59
C LEU A 74 -14.11 16.83 8.16
N LEU A 75 -14.02 17.98 7.49
CA LEU A 75 -14.43 18.13 6.10
C LEU A 75 -13.71 17.13 5.20
N CYS A 76 -12.37 17.04 5.34
CA CYS A 76 -11.57 16.05 4.61
C CYS A 76 -12.08 14.62 4.84
N LEU A 77 -12.37 14.25 6.08
CA LEU A 77 -12.91 12.93 6.39
C LEU A 77 -14.26 12.72 5.70
N LEU A 78 -15.19 13.66 5.80
CA LEU A 78 -16.55 13.52 5.25
C LEU A 78 -16.58 13.42 3.72
N ILE A 79 -15.60 14.01 3.03
CA ILE A 79 -15.42 13.84 1.58
C ILE A 79 -14.47 12.67 1.22
N ALA A 80 -14.17 11.81 2.19
CA ALA A 80 -13.29 10.64 2.04
C ALA A 80 -11.85 10.94 1.55
N VAL A 81 -11.33 12.11 1.86
CA VAL A 81 -9.94 12.53 1.58
C VAL A 81 -9.09 12.36 2.84
N ARG A 82 -7.90 11.76 2.71
CA ARG A 82 -6.94 11.68 3.83
C ARG A 82 -6.29 13.04 4.07
N SER A 83 -6.44 13.56 5.30
CA SER A 83 -5.72 14.76 5.72
C SER A 83 -4.26 14.37 6.07
N GLU A 84 -3.41 14.25 5.05
CA GLU A 84 -1.97 14.25 5.24
C GLU A 84 -1.49 15.68 5.02
N LYS A 85 -0.55 16.16 5.82
CA LYS A 85 0.01 17.53 5.83
C LYS A 85 -0.41 18.42 4.65
N SER A 86 -1.44 19.24 4.85
CA SER A 86 -2.02 20.18 3.88
C SER A 86 -2.52 19.52 2.58
N PRO A 87 -3.59 18.72 2.63
CA PRO A 87 -4.14 18.09 1.43
C PRO A 87 -4.67 19.16 0.47
N SER A 88 -4.49 18.93 -0.82
CA SER A 88 -5.14 19.72 -1.86
C SER A 88 -5.91 18.80 -2.81
N ILE A 89 -6.96 19.34 -3.41
CA ILE A 89 -7.77 18.66 -4.41
C ILE A 89 -7.72 19.49 -5.69
N ASP A 90 -7.43 18.85 -6.81
CA ASP A 90 -7.52 19.42 -8.13
C ASP A 90 -8.86 19.04 -8.74
N ILE A 91 -9.68 20.04 -9.11
CA ILE A 91 -10.97 19.87 -9.76
C ILE A 91 -10.85 20.33 -11.19
N LEU A 92 -11.17 19.45 -12.13
CA LEU A 92 -11.18 19.77 -13.55
C LEU A 92 -12.60 20.22 -13.96
N GLU A 93 -12.71 21.43 -14.43
CA GLU A 93 -13.92 21.95 -15.07
C GLU A 93 -13.74 22.07 -16.58
N LEU A 94 -14.77 21.65 -17.30
CA LEU A 94 -14.84 21.85 -18.76
C LEU A 94 -15.76 23.05 -19.04
N SER A 95 -15.19 24.10 -19.62
CA SER A 95 -15.99 25.25 -20.04
C SER A 95 -16.87 24.91 -21.24
N SER A 96 -17.86 25.76 -21.50
CA SER A 96 -18.71 25.64 -22.72
C SER A 96 -17.94 25.77 -24.03
N SER A 97 -16.74 26.35 -24.00
CA SER A 97 -15.79 26.42 -25.12
C SER A 97 -14.85 25.23 -25.22
N PHE A 98 -15.06 24.17 -24.42
CA PHE A 98 -14.21 22.96 -24.34
C PHE A 98 -12.78 23.27 -23.84
N GLU A 99 -12.59 24.33 -23.06
CA GLU A 99 -11.33 24.60 -22.37
C GLU A 99 -11.32 23.93 -21.01
N PHE A 100 -10.18 23.33 -20.66
CA PHE A 100 -9.97 22.69 -19.37
C PHE A 100 -9.45 23.70 -18.36
N ASN A 101 -10.24 23.93 -17.31
CA ASN A 101 -9.85 24.76 -16.17
C ASN A 101 -9.53 23.87 -14.98
N ASN A 102 -8.35 24.01 -14.42
CA ASN A 102 -7.96 23.30 -13.20
C ASN A 102 -8.12 24.23 -12.00
N ILE A 103 -9.00 23.85 -11.06
CA ILE A 103 -9.26 24.59 -9.82
C ILE A 103 -8.59 23.80 -8.69
N LYS A 104 -7.61 24.41 -8.02
CA LYS A 104 -6.95 23.83 -6.87
C LYS A 104 -7.61 24.32 -5.58
N ILE A 105 -8.12 23.39 -4.78
CA ILE A 105 -8.65 23.63 -3.44
C ILE A 105 -7.63 23.13 -2.41
N GLU A 106 -7.08 24.03 -1.62
CA GLU A 106 -6.22 23.69 -0.51
C GLU A 106 -7.10 23.50 0.76
N LEU A 107 -7.01 22.33 1.37
CA LEU A 107 -7.85 21.98 2.52
C LEU A 107 -7.16 22.40 3.82
N ASN A 108 -7.15 23.73 4.06
CA ASN A 108 -6.69 24.37 5.28
C ASN A 108 -7.51 25.64 5.56
N SER A 109 -7.58 26.08 6.80
CA SER A 109 -8.39 27.25 7.21
C SER A 109 -7.96 28.54 6.51
N GLN A 110 -6.66 28.71 6.26
CA GLN A 110 -6.13 29.91 5.60
C GLN A 110 -6.67 30.05 4.17
N PHE A 111 -6.73 28.93 3.42
CA PHE A 111 -7.30 28.92 2.07
C PHE A 111 -8.75 29.39 2.08
N PHE A 112 -9.57 28.88 3.01
CA PHE A 112 -10.99 29.29 3.13
C PHE A 112 -11.10 30.78 3.47
N ILE A 113 -10.24 31.32 4.34
CA ILE A 113 -10.23 32.76 4.68
C ILE A 113 -9.93 33.59 3.43
N GLU A 114 -8.94 33.21 2.63
CA GLU A 114 -8.47 33.96 1.47
C GLU A 114 -9.38 33.82 0.23
N ASN A 115 -10.09 32.69 0.10
CA ASN A 115 -10.83 32.32 -1.11
C ASN A 115 -12.34 32.07 -0.84
N LYS A 116 -13.02 33.05 -0.23
CA LYS A 116 -14.42 32.90 0.24
C LYS A 116 -15.35 32.33 -0.81
N GLN A 117 -15.40 32.90 -2.01
CA GLN A 117 -16.34 32.45 -3.04
C GLN A 117 -16.08 31.03 -3.48
N LEU A 118 -14.79 30.68 -3.63
CA LEU A 118 -14.40 29.32 -4.03
C LEU A 118 -14.69 28.30 -2.92
N GLY A 119 -14.49 28.68 -1.65
CA GLY A 119 -14.86 27.85 -0.51
C GLY A 119 -16.36 27.59 -0.42
N LEU A 120 -17.20 28.61 -0.60
CA LEU A 120 -18.65 28.46 -0.63
C LEU A 120 -19.12 27.58 -1.80
N ASN A 121 -18.56 27.78 -3.00
CA ASN A 121 -18.84 26.93 -4.16
C ASN A 121 -18.45 25.47 -3.89
N PHE A 122 -17.28 25.25 -3.30
CA PHE A 122 -16.83 23.91 -2.93
C PHE A 122 -17.81 23.22 -1.97
N LEU A 123 -18.29 23.91 -0.94
CA LEU A 123 -19.28 23.35 0.00
C LEU A 123 -20.61 23.01 -0.70
N SER A 124 -21.05 23.84 -1.64
CA SER A 124 -22.29 23.60 -2.40
C SER A 124 -22.17 22.39 -3.33
N GLU A 125 -21.03 22.27 -4.05
CA GLU A 125 -20.87 21.27 -5.12
C GLU A 125 -20.32 19.93 -4.61
N SER A 126 -19.68 19.90 -3.44
CA SER A 126 -19.06 18.67 -2.89
C SER A 126 -20.05 17.64 -2.34
N GLY A 127 -21.35 17.98 -2.25
CA GLY A 127 -22.38 17.14 -1.64
C GLY A 127 -22.35 17.09 -0.11
N ILE A 128 -21.47 17.86 0.54
CA ILE A 128 -21.31 17.85 2.00
C ILE A 128 -22.55 18.41 2.71
N VAL A 129 -23.20 19.39 2.11
CA VAL A 129 -24.44 19.99 2.64
C VAL A 129 -25.55 18.95 2.66
N ASP A 130 -25.73 18.21 1.57
CA ASP A 130 -26.74 17.15 1.48
C ASP A 130 -26.44 16.03 2.49
N LEU A 131 -25.18 15.67 2.67
CA LEU A 131 -24.75 14.70 3.67
C LEU A 131 -25.16 15.15 5.08
N ILE A 132 -24.87 16.39 5.46
CA ILE A 132 -25.16 16.93 6.79
C ILE A 132 -26.68 16.99 7.02
N THR A 133 -27.46 17.48 6.04
CA THR A 133 -28.90 17.66 6.18
C THR A 133 -29.70 16.37 6.21
N THR A 134 -29.24 15.33 5.49
CA THR A 134 -29.96 14.05 5.37
C THR A 134 -29.56 13.03 6.43
N THR A 135 -28.37 13.16 7.01
CA THR A 135 -27.85 12.20 8.00
C THR A 135 -28.52 12.36 9.37
N LYS A 136 -28.77 11.24 10.06
CA LYS A 136 -29.33 11.25 11.43
C LYS A 136 -28.24 11.35 12.49
N ASP A 137 -27.08 10.79 12.22
CA ASP A 137 -25.94 10.68 13.14
C ASP A 137 -24.65 10.83 12.32
N LEU A 138 -24.06 12.01 12.37
CA LEU A 138 -22.85 12.34 11.63
C LEU A 138 -21.64 11.61 12.19
N TYR A 139 -21.63 11.26 13.48
CA TYR A 139 -20.57 10.48 14.08
C TYR A 139 -20.48 9.07 13.49
N SER A 140 -21.60 8.39 13.34
CA SER A 140 -21.64 7.05 12.71
C SER A 140 -21.22 7.10 11.24
N ILE A 141 -21.59 8.17 10.51
CA ILE A 141 -21.13 8.37 9.12
C ILE A 141 -19.61 8.60 9.08
N ALA A 142 -19.08 9.50 9.91
CA ALA A 142 -17.64 9.75 10.00
C ALA A 142 -16.84 8.47 10.34
N LEU A 143 -17.35 7.67 11.29
CA LEU A 143 -16.78 6.36 11.63
C LEU A 143 -16.81 5.39 10.44
N GLY A 144 -17.94 5.33 9.73
CA GLY A 144 -18.10 4.48 8.55
C GLY A 144 -17.14 4.85 7.42
N ILE A 145 -16.95 6.15 7.17
CA ILE A 145 -15.99 6.66 6.17
C ILE A 145 -14.55 6.31 6.59
N GLU A 146 -14.19 6.50 7.87
CA GLU A 146 -12.86 6.14 8.38
C GLU A 146 -12.58 4.64 8.21
N ILE A 147 -13.56 3.77 8.47
CA ILE A 147 -13.50 2.33 8.18
C ILE A 147 -13.28 2.08 6.69
N GLY A 148 -14.01 2.78 5.83
CA GLY A 148 -13.89 2.70 4.38
C GLY A 148 -12.48 3.10 3.90
N LEU A 149 -11.95 4.19 4.41
CA LEU A 149 -10.59 4.65 4.14
C LEU A 149 -9.53 3.67 4.65
N ASP A 150 -9.75 3.00 5.79
CA ASP A 150 -8.87 1.95 6.31
C ASP A 150 -8.84 0.69 5.41
N SER A 151 -9.86 0.49 4.57
CA SER A 151 -9.88 -0.62 3.62
C SER A 151 -8.73 -0.58 2.60
N ASN A 152 -8.26 0.59 2.22
CA ASN A 152 -7.05 0.75 1.40
C ASN A 152 -5.78 0.37 2.15
N ALA A 153 -5.73 0.60 3.46
CA ALA A 153 -4.63 0.16 4.31
C ALA A 153 -4.56 -1.38 4.42
N ARG A 154 -5.70 -2.10 4.27
CA ARG A 154 -5.72 -3.58 4.23
C ARG A 154 -4.89 -4.18 3.10
N LYS A 155 -4.86 -3.55 1.92
CA LYS A 155 -4.01 -3.99 0.80
C LYS A 155 -2.54 -3.89 1.14
N ASN A 156 -2.15 -2.79 1.80
CA ASN A 156 -0.77 -2.57 2.24
C ASN A 156 -0.41 -3.52 3.39
N ARG A 157 -1.34 -3.77 4.33
CA ARG A 157 -1.14 -4.77 5.40
C ARG A 157 -0.92 -6.17 4.85
N GLY A 158 -1.62 -6.57 3.77
CA GLY A 158 -1.39 -7.87 3.13
C GLY A 158 0.03 -8.03 2.57
N GLY A 159 0.59 -7.00 1.94
CA GLY A 159 1.98 -6.97 1.48
C GLY A 159 2.97 -7.00 2.65
N GLN A 160 2.78 -6.09 3.61
CA GLN A 160 3.61 -6.03 4.83
C GLN A 160 3.58 -7.34 5.62
N TYR A 161 2.43 -8.01 5.66
CA TYR A 161 2.32 -9.30 6.35
C TYR A 161 3.12 -10.40 5.65
N MET A 162 3.17 -10.41 4.31
CA MET A 162 4.04 -11.33 3.56
C MET A 162 5.52 -11.08 3.89
N GLU A 163 5.94 -9.81 3.92
CA GLU A 163 7.29 -9.44 4.32
C GLU A 163 7.59 -9.88 5.76
N ASN A 164 6.68 -9.63 6.72
CA ASN A 164 6.85 -10.05 8.11
C ASN A 164 7.02 -11.58 8.23
N LEU A 165 6.23 -12.38 7.51
CA LEU A 165 6.36 -13.84 7.50
C LEU A 165 7.73 -14.28 6.97
N VAL A 166 8.19 -13.66 5.88
CA VAL A 166 9.52 -13.95 5.32
C VAL A 166 10.62 -13.55 6.30
N GLU A 167 10.49 -12.40 6.96
CA GLU A 167 11.44 -11.94 7.96
C GLU A 167 11.50 -12.87 9.18
N ASP A 168 10.35 -13.33 9.67
CA ASP A 168 10.28 -14.30 10.77
C ASP A 168 10.98 -15.62 10.40
N ILE A 169 10.83 -16.08 9.16
CA ILE A 169 11.55 -17.26 8.67
C ILE A 169 13.07 -16.99 8.61
N LEU A 170 13.50 -15.80 8.13
CA LEU A 170 14.91 -15.43 8.13
C LEU A 170 15.52 -15.48 9.54
N LYS A 171 14.80 -14.95 10.53
CA LYS A 171 15.23 -14.92 11.94
C LYS A 171 15.21 -16.30 12.59
N ASN A 172 14.11 -17.03 12.48
CA ASN A 172 13.87 -18.24 13.27
C ASN A 172 14.37 -19.53 12.61
N VAL A 173 14.28 -19.64 11.28
CA VAL A 173 14.72 -20.84 10.55
C VAL A 173 16.20 -20.73 10.12
N TYR A 174 16.59 -19.53 9.68
CA TYR A 174 17.94 -19.28 9.17
C TYR A 174 18.86 -18.61 10.19
N SER A 175 18.34 -18.15 11.33
CA SER A 175 19.09 -17.47 12.39
C SER A 175 19.86 -16.24 11.91
N LEU A 176 19.35 -15.56 10.88
CA LEU A 176 19.93 -14.34 10.33
C LEU A 176 19.52 -13.11 11.15
N LYS A 177 20.40 -12.11 11.21
CA LYS A 177 20.22 -10.88 11.99
C LYS A 177 20.10 -9.67 11.06
N GLU A 178 19.03 -8.88 11.24
CA GLU A 178 18.88 -7.62 10.53
C GLU A 178 20.06 -6.67 10.80
N GLY A 179 20.43 -5.88 9.80
CA GLY A 179 21.58 -4.98 9.82
C GLY A 179 22.90 -5.69 9.54
N LYS A 180 23.09 -6.93 10.05
CA LYS A 180 24.31 -7.70 9.89
C LYS A 180 24.26 -8.62 8.66
N ASP A 181 23.27 -9.52 8.62
CA ASP A 181 23.20 -10.61 7.64
C ASP A 181 22.18 -10.28 6.52
N TYR A 182 21.18 -9.47 6.82
CA TYR A 182 20.20 -8.96 5.84
C TYR A 182 19.75 -7.53 6.17
N LEU A 183 19.19 -6.84 5.16
CA LEU A 183 18.51 -5.55 5.27
C LEU A 183 17.10 -5.67 4.70
N THR A 184 16.12 -5.03 5.36
CA THR A 184 14.75 -4.85 4.87
C THR A 184 14.66 -3.57 4.06
N GLN A 185 13.78 -3.53 3.03
CA GLN A 185 13.56 -2.35 2.17
C GLN A 185 14.90 -1.73 1.76
N ALA A 186 15.78 -2.55 1.17
CA ALA A 186 17.20 -2.29 1.04
C ALA A 186 17.52 -1.32 -0.11
N ARG A 187 17.13 -0.05 0.01
CA ARG A 187 17.51 1.00 -0.94
C ARG A 187 19.04 1.13 -1.03
N ALA A 188 19.55 1.44 -2.22
CA ALA A 188 21.00 1.56 -2.45
C ALA A 188 21.70 2.49 -1.43
N VAL A 189 21.07 3.60 -1.05
CA VAL A 189 21.60 4.51 -0.02
C VAL A 189 21.71 3.82 1.35
N LYS A 190 20.70 3.04 1.76
CA LYS A 190 20.71 2.26 3.02
C LYS A 190 21.81 1.21 2.99
N VAL A 191 21.94 0.48 1.87
CA VAL A 191 22.98 -0.57 1.71
C VAL A 191 24.39 0.04 1.78
N LYS A 192 24.57 1.21 1.16
CA LYS A 192 25.86 1.93 1.23
C LYS A 192 26.18 2.38 2.66
N ALA A 193 25.18 2.91 3.38
CA ALA A 193 25.37 3.38 4.76
C ALA A 193 25.67 2.23 5.73
N GLU A 194 24.91 1.13 5.65
CA GLU A 194 25.02 0.02 6.60
C GLU A 194 26.16 -0.94 6.28
N TRP A 195 26.44 -1.19 5.00
CA TRP A 195 27.38 -2.22 4.58
C TRP A 195 28.58 -1.71 3.78
N GLY A 196 28.60 -0.43 3.38
CA GLY A 196 29.66 0.12 2.53
C GLY A 196 29.61 -0.37 1.08
N ILE A 197 28.55 -1.06 0.67
CA ILE A 197 28.42 -1.69 -0.65
C ILE A 197 27.59 -0.82 -1.57
N ASP A 198 28.05 -0.62 -2.80
CA ASP A 198 27.27 0.00 -3.86
C ASP A 198 26.36 -1.05 -4.50
N LEU A 199 25.06 -1.00 -4.18
CA LEU A 199 24.08 -1.90 -4.74
C LEU A 199 23.71 -1.44 -6.15
N PRO A 200 23.93 -2.25 -7.20
CA PRO A 200 23.42 -1.95 -8.53
C PRO A 200 21.89 -2.07 -8.55
N VAL A 201 21.22 -1.07 -9.12
CA VAL A 201 19.76 -1.02 -9.27
C VAL A 201 19.38 -0.66 -10.71
N ASP A 202 18.37 -1.34 -11.25
CA ASP A 202 17.87 -1.07 -12.61
C ASP A 202 17.08 0.24 -12.70
N LYS A 203 16.48 0.67 -11.57
CA LYS A 203 15.73 1.92 -11.41
C LYS A 203 16.09 2.56 -10.08
N SER A 204 16.30 3.87 -10.06
CA SER A 204 16.71 4.62 -8.86
C SER A 204 15.75 4.50 -7.66
N SER A 205 14.46 4.25 -7.94
CA SER A 205 13.43 4.07 -6.91
C SER A 205 13.28 2.64 -6.41
N ARG A 206 13.95 1.66 -7.05
CA ARG A 206 13.79 0.25 -6.69
C ARG A 206 14.56 -0.08 -5.41
N ALA A 207 13.92 -0.80 -4.54
CA ALA A 207 14.53 -1.38 -3.34
C ALA A 207 14.05 -2.82 -3.21
N PRO A 208 14.94 -3.80 -3.00
CA PRO A 208 14.52 -5.15 -2.64
C PRO A 208 13.76 -5.13 -1.32
N ASP A 209 12.74 -5.99 -1.20
CA ASP A 209 12.07 -6.20 0.09
C ASP A 209 13.09 -6.67 1.13
N PHE A 210 13.99 -7.59 0.72
CA PHE A 210 15.15 -8.01 1.52
C PHE A 210 16.41 -8.12 0.66
N LEU A 211 17.55 -7.75 1.23
CA LEU A 211 18.86 -8.01 0.67
C LEU A 211 19.68 -8.81 1.68
N ILE A 212 20.18 -10.00 1.28
CA ILE A 212 20.95 -10.87 2.17
C ILE A 212 22.41 -10.89 1.73
N LYS A 213 23.35 -10.90 2.70
CA LYS A 213 24.75 -11.18 2.48
C LYS A 213 24.97 -12.70 2.33
N GLY A 214 25.14 -13.17 1.10
CA GLY A 214 25.64 -14.51 0.85
C GLY A 214 27.17 -14.60 0.92
N LYS A 215 27.72 -15.80 0.85
CA LYS A 215 29.19 -16.03 0.90
C LYS A 215 29.94 -15.40 -0.27
N GLN A 216 29.34 -15.38 -1.44
CA GLN A 216 29.98 -14.89 -2.67
C GLN A 216 29.21 -13.73 -3.31
N ASN A 217 27.89 -13.72 -3.19
CA ASN A 217 26.99 -12.77 -3.84
C ASN A 217 25.98 -12.22 -2.85
N LEU A 218 25.48 -11.02 -3.13
CA LEU A 218 24.27 -10.54 -2.49
C LEU A 218 23.06 -11.25 -3.09
N ILE A 219 22.03 -11.52 -2.26
CA ILE A 219 20.79 -12.15 -2.67
C ILE A 219 19.69 -11.11 -2.55
N TRP A 220 19.12 -10.72 -3.68
CA TRP A 220 17.98 -9.81 -3.81
C TRP A 220 16.69 -10.61 -3.66
N ILE A 221 15.85 -10.30 -2.69
CA ILE A 221 14.58 -10.97 -2.47
C ILE A 221 13.42 -10.00 -2.72
N GLU A 222 12.45 -10.45 -3.53
CA GLU A 222 11.14 -9.85 -3.68
C GLU A 222 10.07 -10.80 -3.15
N THR A 223 9.02 -10.23 -2.54
CA THR A 223 7.96 -11.01 -1.91
C THR A 223 6.59 -10.57 -2.40
N ASN A 224 5.68 -11.51 -2.66
CA ASN A 224 4.32 -11.19 -3.04
C ASN A 224 3.33 -12.24 -2.53
N PHE A 225 2.14 -11.79 -2.16
CA PHE A 225 1.01 -12.67 -1.89
C PHE A 225 -0.18 -12.32 -2.78
N PHE A 226 -0.68 -13.28 -3.53
CA PHE A 226 -1.82 -13.10 -4.42
C PHE A 226 -3.01 -13.94 -3.98
N SER A 227 -4.00 -13.33 -3.34
CA SER A 227 -5.23 -14.00 -2.89
C SER A 227 -6.20 -14.29 -4.04
N SER A 228 -6.10 -13.58 -5.17
CA SER A 228 -6.95 -13.75 -6.36
C SER A 228 -6.14 -13.61 -7.64
N GLY A 229 -6.59 -14.25 -8.71
CA GLY A 229 -5.99 -14.13 -10.05
C GLY A 229 -6.19 -12.75 -10.66
N GLY A 230 -5.55 -12.49 -11.81
CA GLY A 230 -5.72 -11.26 -12.57
C GLY A 230 -4.48 -10.86 -13.40
N SER A 231 -4.60 -9.74 -14.11
CA SER A 231 -3.54 -9.23 -14.99
C SER A 231 -2.26 -8.84 -14.25
N LYS A 232 -2.38 -8.43 -12.98
CA LYS A 232 -1.23 -8.06 -12.14
C LYS A 232 -0.24 -9.22 -11.98
N LEU A 233 -0.73 -10.47 -11.82
CA LEU A 233 0.13 -11.64 -11.65
C LEU A 233 1.00 -11.86 -12.92
N LYS A 234 0.39 -11.73 -14.11
CA LYS A 234 1.12 -11.84 -15.37
C LYS A 234 2.18 -10.74 -15.52
N ALA A 235 1.82 -9.51 -15.18
CA ALA A 235 2.74 -8.38 -15.25
C ALA A 235 3.94 -8.59 -14.30
N THR A 236 3.70 -9.07 -13.07
CA THR A 236 4.76 -9.37 -12.09
C THR A 236 5.69 -10.48 -12.59
N CYS A 237 5.16 -11.55 -13.21
CA CYS A 237 6.01 -12.58 -13.81
C CYS A 237 6.99 -11.99 -14.85
N GLY A 238 6.46 -11.19 -15.80
CA GLY A 238 7.28 -10.55 -16.83
C GLY A 238 8.33 -9.59 -16.22
N GLU A 239 7.95 -8.79 -15.23
CA GLU A 239 8.86 -7.87 -14.57
C GLU A 239 9.99 -8.61 -13.84
N TYR A 240 9.68 -9.69 -13.13
CA TYR A 240 10.68 -10.40 -12.33
C TYR A 240 11.59 -11.32 -13.15
N ILE A 241 11.15 -11.80 -14.31
CA ILE A 241 12.05 -12.44 -15.28
C ILE A 241 13.11 -11.44 -15.77
N VAL A 242 12.72 -10.19 -16.01
CA VAL A 242 13.68 -9.14 -16.41
C VAL A 242 14.62 -8.78 -15.25
N LEU A 243 14.08 -8.70 -14.03
CA LEU A 243 14.87 -8.41 -12.83
C LEU A 243 15.89 -9.51 -12.52
N ASP A 244 15.52 -10.77 -12.68
CA ASP A 244 16.44 -11.91 -12.52
C ASP A 244 17.63 -11.82 -13.50
N LYS A 245 17.34 -11.51 -14.78
CA LYS A 245 18.39 -11.28 -15.78
C LYS A 245 19.32 -10.12 -15.39
N TYR A 246 18.73 -9.01 -14.91
CA TYR A 246 19.51 -7.87 -14.43
C TYR A 246 20.40 -8.23 -13.24
N CYS A 247 19.87 -8.96 -12.27
CA CYS A 247 20.62 -9.43 -11.10
C CYS A 247 21.80 -10.31 -11.54
N LYS A 248 21.58 -11.27 -12.44
CA LYS A 248 22.64 -12.14 -12.99
C LYS A 248 23.75 -11.33 -13.67
N GLN A 249 23.41 -10.32 -14.46
CA GLN A 249 24.37 -9.46 -15.14
C GLN A 249 25.24 -8.62 -14.16
N ASN A 250 24.71 -8.35 -12.96
CA ASN A 250 25.36 -7.56 -11.92
C ASN A 250 25.92 -8.40 -10.77
N ASN A 251 26.10 -9.70 -10.98
CA ASN A 251 26.64 -10.64 -9.97
C ASN A 251 25.81 -10.71 -8.69
N LEU A 252 24.49 -10.52 -8.81
CA LEU A 252 23.51 -10.71 -7.75
C LEU A 252 22.73 -12.00 -7.99
N LYS A 253 22.28 -12.66 -6.92
CA LYS A 253 21.24 -13.69 -7.01
C LYS A 253 19.87 -13.05 -6.80
N PHE A 254 18.89 -13.45 -7.60
CA PHE A 254 17.51 -13.04 -7.42
C PHE A 254 16.70 -14.19 -6.86
N LEU A 255 15.96 -13.96 -5.78
CA LEU A 255 15.02 -14.89 -5.19
C LEU A 255 13.64 -14.26 -5.15
N TRP A 256 12.70 -14.87 -5.82
CA TRP A 256 11.28 -14.49 -5.72
C TRP A 256 10.53 -15.43 -4.79
N ILE A 257 9.97 -14.89 -3.69
CA ILE A 257 9.10 -15.62 -2.78
C ILE A 257 7.68 -15.20 -3.04
N THR A 258 6.85 -16.10 -3.59
CA THR A 258 5.45 -15.79 -3.92
C THR A 258 4.53 -16.89 -3.43
N ASP A 259 3.35 -16.50 -2.96
CA ASP A 259 2.35 -17.45 -2.47
C ASP A 259 0.92 -16.97 -2.75
N GLY A 260 -0.07 -17.78 -2.43
CA GLY A 260 -1.48 -17.47 -2.51
C GLY A 260 -2.24 -18.19 -3.62
N TYR A 261 -3.52 -18.49 -3.35
CA TYR A 261 -4.39 -19.22 -4.29
C TYR A 261 -4.73 -18.45 -5.57
N GLY A 262 -4.38 -17.15 -5.67
CA GLY A 262 -4.46 -16.41 -6.93
C GLY A 262 -3.66 -17.07 -8.06
N TRP A 263 -2.57 -17.76 -7.73
CA TRP A 263 -1.77 -18.51 -8.70
C TRP A 263 -2.49 -19.71 -9.31
N ILE A 264 -3.43 -20.35 -8.59
CA ILE A 264 -4.22 -21.49 -9.12
C ILE A 264 -4.98 -21.07 -10.39
N GLN A 265 -5.46 -19.83 -10.44
CA GLN A 265 -6.16 -19.28 -11.60
C GLN A 265 -5.21 -18.77 -12.69
N THR A 266 -3.91 -18.70 -12.42
CA THR A 266 -2.90 -18.09 -13.28
C THR A 266 -1.63 -18.96 -13.34
N LEU A 267 -1.80 -20.29 -13.40
CA LEU A 267 -0.69 -21.25 -13.33
C LEU A 267 0.28 -21.16 -14.51
N LYS A 268 -0.20 -20.87 -15.73
CA LYS A 268 0.67 -20.82 -16.91
C LYS A 268 1.75 -19.73 -16.80
N PRO A 269 1.45 -18.46 -16.49
CA PRO A 269 2.47 -17.45 -16.25
C PRO A 269 3.43 -17.79 -15.09
N LEU A 270 2.94 -18.42 -14.02
CA LEU A 270 3.79 -18.86 -12.93
C LEU A 270 4.75 -19.97 -13.37
N SER A 271 4.29 -20.93 -14.19
CA SER A 271 5.14 -22.00 -14.72
C SER A 271 6.22 -21.44 -15.64
N GLU A 272 5.87 -20.49 -16.52
CA GLU A 272 6.84 -19.80 -17.40
C GLU A 272 7.91 -19.05 -16.55
N ALA A 273 7.47 -18.29 -15.54
CA ALA A 273 8.41 -17.62 -14.64
C ALA A 273 9.28 -18.62 -13.84
N TYR A 274 8.70 -19.76 -13.46
CA TYR A 274 9.46 -20.82 -12.73
C TYR A 274 10.54 -21.44 -13.60
N GLU A 275 10.37 -21.50 -14.92
CA GLU A 275 11.40 -21.98 -15.86
C GLU A 275 12.54 -20.97 -16.05
N ASP A 276 12.22 -19.67 -16.05
CA ASP A 276 13.14 -18.58 -16.38
C ASP A 276 13.93 -18.07 -15.17
N ILE A 277 13.30 -18.00 -13.97
CA ILE A 277 13.90 -17.45 -12.74
C ILE A 277 14.59 -18.57 -11.95
N ASP A 278 15.85 -18.42 -11.59
CA ASP A 278 16.63 -19.49 -10.90
C ASP A 278 16.09 -19.85 -9.51
N TYR A 279 15.62 -18.88 -8.75
CA TYR A 279 15.08 -19.09 -7.41
C TYR A 279 13.68 -18.47 -7.29
N LEU A 280 12.66 -19.29 -7.51
CA LEU A 280 11.25 -18.94 -7.29
C LEU A 280 10.67 -19.98 -6.33
N TRP A 281 10.26 -19.52 -5.15
CA TRP A 281 9.75 -20.38 -4.08
C TRP A 281 8.44 -19.82 -3.52
N ASN A 282 7.66 -20.69 -2.89
CA ASN A 282 6.61 -20.28 -1.98
C ASN A 282 7.09 -20.29 -0.51
N LEU A 283 6.24 -19.87 0.43
CA LEU A 283 6.60 -19.80 1.85
C LEU A 283 7.01 -21.17 2.41
N LYS A 284 6.33 -22.25 1.99
CA LYS A 284 6.68 -23.61 2.41
C LYS A 284 8.09 -24.00 1.97
N MET A 285 8.40 -23.82 0.68
CA MET A 285 9.73 -24.12 0.15
C MET A 285 10.81 -23.26 0.82
N PHE A 286 10.50 -22.00 1.12
CA PHE A 286 11.42 -21.11 1.81
C PHE A 286 11.63 -21.54 3.27
N SER A 287 10.58 -21.94 3.98
CA SER A 287 10.70 -22.42 5.37
C SER A 287 11.38 -23.79 5.51
N ASP A 288 11.42 -24.59 4.44
CA ASP A 288 12.07 -25.90 4.44
C ASP A 288 13.61 -25.86 4.41
N GLY A 289 14.22 -24.67 4.46
CA GLY A 289 15.66 -24.53 4.59
C GLY A 289 16.42 -24.34 3.28
N ARG A 290 15.75 -24.19 2.14
CA ARG A 290 16.39 -24.08 0.81
C ARG A 290 17.33 -22.87 0.66
N LEU A 291 17.12 -21.81 1.44
CA LEU A 291 18.01 -20.66 1.41
C LEU A 291 19.45 -21.03 1.76
N LYS A 292 19.69 -22.08 2.59
CA LYS A 292 21.04 -22.56 2.96
C LYS A 292 21.86 -23.00 1.76
N GLU A 293 21.22 -23.35 0.65
CA GLU A 293 21.90 -23.79 -0.57
C GLU A 293 22.47 -22.60 -1.37
N ILE A 294 21.99 -21.39 -1.12
CA ILE A 294 22.34 -20.21 -1.91
C ILE A 294 22.99 -19.08 -1.12
N ILE A 295 23.03 -19.19 0.24
CA ILE A 295 23.72 -18.23 1.13
C ILE A 295 25.24 -18.44 1.07
#